data_86d661fc07277d1e5168a82127c66789
#
_entry.id   86d661fc07277d1e5168a82127c66789
#
_cell.length_a   1.000
_cell.length_b   1.000
_cell.length_c   1.000
_cell.angle_alpha   90.00
_cell.angle_beta   90.00
_cell.angle_gamma   90.00
#
_symmetry.space_group_name_H-M   'P 1'
#
loop_
_entity.id
_entity.type
_entity.pdbx_description
1 polymer ?
#
loop_
_entity_poly.entity_id
_entity_poly.type
_entity_poly.pdbx_seq_one_letter_code
_entity_poly.pdbx_strand_id
1 'polypeptide(L)'
;MTKDQVASALREIGTILELQGENPFKCRAYLNGARTLETSATDLTELVRTNRLGELPGIGDALREKITTLITTGKLPYLEELRSSIPAGLLPLLDLPGLGPKKLRALRDKLKIESLEALTQACQDGRLAALEGFGEKTAANLLEAIDRHANYKKLHRLGTALPAARTLLEHLKQSPLVLHAEIAGSLRRGKEVVKDLDLIASSKKPKEVMKLFVSSPNVEKIVNHGETKSSVILAGGIPCDLRVIPPESWATALAHFTGSKEHNIALRQRAIDRGLHLSEWGLLKGKSKTPLKLKDEKELHKALGLAFIPPELREDSGEIAAAEKDDLPDLLTRDQIRGCLHNHTLASDGQDSLSSMAQAAAEQGLEWLGIADHSKSSFQANGLDAKRLETQIEEIRLLNSKKPKCTLLAGTECDILKDGKLDFPDSLLSELDYVVASVHSGFTSDEKEMTQRIIRAMENPHVTCLGHPTGRLLLEREAYPLNIPKILDAAAATGTWIELNANPWRLDLDWRWWHKARDLGILCCINPDAHKTSHLRFLDFGVTLARKGWLRAQDVVNTRTLSQLRKLL
;
A
#
# COMPACT_ATOMS: atom_id res chain seq x y z
N MET A 1 -5.84 11.23 -23.07
CA MET A 1 -6.07 10.35 -21.88
C MET A 1 -4.87 9.44 -21.70
N THR A 2 -4.57 9.04 -20.46
CA THR A 2 -3.55 8.02 -20.20
C THR A 2 -4.05 6.63 -20.57
N LYS A 3 -3.14 5.68 -20.76
CA LYS A 3 -3.47 4.26 -21.01
C LYS A 3 -4.42 3.69 -19.93
N ASP A 4 -4.12 3.98 -18.67
CA ASP A 4 -4.93 3.50 -17.53
C ASP A 4 -6.35 4.09 -17.53
N GLN A 5 -6.50 5.35 -17.94
CA GLN A 5 -7.81 5.99 -18.09
C GLN A 5 -8.65 5.35 -19.22
N VAL A 6 -7.99 4.98 -20.32
CA VAL A 6 -8.67 4.27 -21.43
C VAL A 6 -9.07 2.86 -21.01
N ALA A 7 -8.18 2.14 -20.33
CA ALA A 7 -8.47 0.81 -19.80
C ALA A 7 -9.64 0.84 -18.79
N SER A 8 -9.64 1.82 -17.89
CA SER A 8 -10.75 2.05 -16.94
C SER A 8 -12.08 2.30 -17.65
N ALA A 9 -12.07 3.13 -18.70
CA ALA A 9 -13.27 3.39 -19.50
C ALA A 9 -13.82 2.12 -20.19
N LEU A 10 -12.93 1.28 -20.75
CA LEU A 10 -13.35 0.00 -21.34
C LEU A 10 -13.90 -0.97 -20.29
N ARG A 11 -13.28 -1.02 -19.11
CA ARG A 11 -13.77 -1.84 -17.99
C ARG A 11 -15.15 -1.40 -17.55
N GLU A 12 -15.37 -0.10 -17.40
CA GLU A 12 -16.68 0.46 -17.05
C GLU A 12 -17.74 0.11 -18.08
N ILE A 13 -17.44 0.20 -19.39
CA ILE A 13 -18.35 -0.24 -20.46
C ILE A 13 -18.72 -1.71 -20.28
N GLY A 14 -17.73 -2.59 -20.13
CA GLY A 14 -17.98 -4.03 -19.96
C GLY A 14 -18.86 -4.33 -18.75
N THR A 15 -18.66 -3.62 -17.65
CA THR A 15 -19.43 -3.75 -16.40
C THR A 15 -20.87 -3.27 -16.55
N ILE A 16 -21.08 -2.11 -17.19
CA ILE A 16 -22.45 -1.59 -17.45
C ILE A 16 -23.22 -2.54 -18.37
N LEU A 17 -22.58 -3.03 -19.42
CA LEU A 17 -23.19 -4.00 -20.33
C LEU A 17 -23.58 -5.30 -19.59
N GLU A 18 -22.77 -5.79 -18.66
CA GLU A 18 -23.10 -6.96 -17.84
C GLU A 18 -24.27 -6.68 -16.89
N LEU A 19 -24.35 -5.47 -16.30
CA LEU A 19 -25.49 -5.00 -15.50
C LEU A 19 -26.79 -4.94 -16.33
N GLN A 20 -26.70 -4.57 -17.59
CA GLN A 20 -27.84 -4.54 -18.50
C GLN A 20 -28.24 -5.94 -18.99
N GLY A 21 -27.37 -6.95 -18.81
CA GLY A 21 -27.57 -8.32 -19.27
C GLY A 21 -27.27 -8.51 -20.74
N GLU A 22 -26.42 -7.69 -21.29
CA GLU A 22 -25.92 -7.84 -22.65
C GLU A 22 -25.18 -9.17 -22.85
N ASN A 23 -24.94 -9.51 -24.11
CA ASN A 23 -24.24 -10.74 -24.48
C ASN A 23 -22.92 -10.89 -23.73
N PRO A 24 -22.70 -12.01 -23.00
CA PRO A 24 -21.49 -12.23 -22.21
C PRO A 24 -20.17 -12.16 -23.02
N PHE A 25 -20.20 -12.49 -24.31
CA PHE A 25 -19.02 -12.37 -25.19
C PHE A 25 -18.68 -10.91 -25.45
N LYS A 26 -19.71 -10.04 -25.64
CA LYS A 26 -19.51 -8.60 -25.78
C LYS A 26 -18.94 -7.98 -24.51
N CYS A 27 -19.50 -8.32 -23.34
CA CYS A 27 -18.99 -7.85 -22.04
C CYS A 27 -17.51 -8.25 -21.85
N ARG A 28 -17.19 -9.53 -22.09
CA ARG A 28 -15.80 -10.05 -21.99
C ARG A 28 -14.85 -9.37 -22.95
N ALA A 29 -15.26 -9.03 -24.17
CA ALA A 29 -14.41 -8.33 -25.12
C ALA A 29 -13.90 -7.00 -24.55
N TYR A 30 -14.79 -6.20 -23.92
CA TYR A 30 -14.38 -4.94 -23.27
C TYR A 30 -13.48 -5.18 -22.06
N LEU A 31 -13.81 -6.15 -21.20
CA LEU A 31 -13.00 -6.47 -20.01
C LEU A 31 -11.61 -6.99 -20.37
N ASN A 32 -11.53 -7.85 -21.40
CA ASN A 32 -10.26 -8.34 -21.93
C ASN A 32 -9.47 -7.23 -22.63
N GLY A 33 -10.13 -6.38 -23.40
CA GLY A 33 -9.51 -5.21 -24.02
C GLY A 33 -8.91 -4.24 -22.99
N ALA A 34 -9.63 -3.99 -21.89
CA ALA A 34 -9.10 -3.21 -20.78
C ALA A 34 -7.83 -3.85 -20.20
N ARG A 35 -7.86 -5.17 -19.93
CA ARG A 35 -6.69 -5.91 -19.43
C ARG A 35 -5.51 -5.88 -20.40
N THR A 36 -5.76 -6.10 -21.69
CA THR A 36 -4.72 -6.01 -22.72
C THR A 36 -4.04 -4.65 -22.74
N LEU A 37 -4.81 -3.56 -22.58
CA LEU A 37 -4.21 -2.23 -22.47
C LEU A 37 -3.37 -2.08 -21.21
N GLU A 38 -3.84 -2.56 -20.07
CA GLU A 38 -3.14 -2.49 -18.77
C GLU A 38 -1.80 -3.22 -18.81
N THR A 39 -1.76 -4.40 -19.43
CA THR A 39 -0.57 -5.24 -19.51
C THR A 39 0.37 -4.90 -20.68
N SER A 40 -0.09 -4.13 -21.67
CA SER A 40 0.75 -3.74 -22.81
C SER A 40 1.85 -2.76 -22.39
N ALA A 41 3.09 -3.07 -22.77
CA ALA A 41 4.23 -2.14 -22.59
C ALA A 41 4.28 -1.02 -23.64
N THR A 42 3.50 -1.14 -24.72
CA THR A 42 3.57 -0.21 -25.86
C THR A 42 2.83 1.10 -25.55
N ASP A 43 3.38 2.22 -26.00
CA ASP A 43 2.70 3.52 -25.92
C ASP A 43 1.42 3.50 -26.76
N LEU A 44 0.29 3.62 -26.07
CA LEU A 44 -1.04 3.61 -26.70
C LEU A 44 -1.23 4.75 -27.67
N THR A 45 -0.64 5.91 -27.40
CA THR A 45 -0.71 7.09 -28.29
C THR A 45 0.00 6.82 -29.60
N GLU A 46 1.15 6.14 -29.54
CA GLU A 46 1.92 5.76 -30.74
C GLU A 46 1.18 4.71 -31.56
N LEU A 47 0.57 3.70 -30.92
CA LEU A 47 -0.24 2.69 -31.59
C LEU A 47 -1.46 3.29 -32.31
N VAL A 48 -2.10 4.29 -31.71
CA VAL A 48 -3.20 5.04 -32.34
C VAL A 48 -2.68 5.83 -33.52
N ARG A 49 -1.58 6.59 -33.36
CA ARG A 49 -0.97 7.42 -34.40
C ARG A 49 -0.53 6.62 -35.64
N THR A 50 -0.02 5.40 -35.41
CA THR A 50 0.48 4.50 -36.47
C THR A 50 -0.57 3.51 -36.98
N ASN A 51 -1.81 3.59 -36.49
CA ASN A 51 -2.92 2.67 -36.80
C ASN A 51 -2.60 1.18 -36.54
N ARG A 52 -1.80 0.91 -35.50
CA ARG A 52 -1.33 -0.45 -35.15
C ARG A 52 -2.03 -1.05 -33.93
N LEU A 53 -3.13 -0.47 -33.44
CA LEU A 53 -3.93 -1.00 -32.33
C LEU A 53 -4.40 -2.46 -32.53
N GLY A 54 -4.59 -2.87 -33.80
CA GLY A 54 -5.00 -4.25 -34.13
C GLY A 54 -3.93 -5.30 -33.90
N GLU A 55 -2.68 -4.91 -33.61
CA GLU A 55 -1.61 -5.83 -33.23
C GLU A 55 -1.74 -6.30 -31.77
N LEU A 56 -2.53 -5.57 -30.96
CA LEU A 56 -2.78 -5.95 -29.57
C LEU A 56 -3.80 -7.11 -29.51
N PRO A 57 -3.47 -8.21 -28.78
CA PRO A 57 -4.37 -9.35 -28.66
C PRO A 57 -5.75 -8.95 -28.14
N GLY A 58 -6.81 -9.40 -28.82
CA GLY A 58 -8.18 -9.14 -28.40
C GLY A 58 -8.72 -7.73 -28.68
N ILE A 59 -7.97 -6.88 -29.37
CA ILE A 59 -8.42 -5.53 -29.80
C ILE A 59 -8.97 -5.61 -31.23
N GLY A 60 -10.25 -5.95 -31.36
CA GLY A 60 -10.96 -5.93 -32.63
C GLY A 60 -11.41 -4.52 -33.05
N ASP A 61 -12.02 -4.41 -34.26
CA ASP A 61 -12.39 -3.13 -34.88
C ASP A 61 -13.22 -2.21 -33.99
N ALA A 62 -14.23 -2.75 -33.32
CA ALA A 62 -15.10 -1.97 -32.43
C ALA A 62 -14.37 -1.40 -31.21
N LEU A 63 -13.35 -2.10 -30.69
CA LEU A 63 -12.51 -1.58 -29.60
C LEU A 63 -11.49 -0.58 -30.13
N ARG A 64 -10.90 -0.82 -31.32
CA ARG A 64 -9.97 0.12 -31.97
C ARG A 64 -10.59 1.50 -32.14
N GLU A 65 -11.81 1.57 -32.69
CA GLU A 65 -12.55 2.82 -32.87
C GLU A 65 -12.71 3.58 -31.55
N LYS A 66 -13.17 2.87 -30.49
CA LYS A 66 -13.44 3.49 -29.19
C LYS A 66 -12.15 3.94 -28.48
N ILE A 67 -11.08 3.14 -28.54
CA ILE A 67 -9.77 3.49 -28.00
C ILE A 67 -9.24 4.72 -28.73
N THR A 68 -9.31 4.74 -30.05
CA THR A 68 -8.88 5.89 -30.86
C THR A 68 -9.68 7.15 -30.48
N THR A 69 -10.98 7.05 -30.34
CA THR A 69 -11.83 8.16 -29.92
C THR A 69 -11.45 8.68 -28.54
N LEU A 70 -11.23 7.81 -27.57
CA LEU A 70 -10.80 8.19 -26.20
C LEU A 70 -9.46 8.91 -26.20
N ILE A 71 -8.48 8.39 -26.94
CA ILE A 71 -7.14 9.00 -27.00
C ILE A 71 -7.17 10.36 -27.69
N THR A 72 -7.92 10.49 -28.79
CA THR A 72 -7.93 11.70 -29.61
C THR A 72 -8.80 12.83 -29.06
N THR A 73 -9.96 12.47 -28.47
CA THR A 73 -10.96 13.46 -28.03
C THR A 73 -11.06 13.60 -26.51
N GLY A 74 -10.52 12.63 -25.76
CA GLY A 74 -10.67 12.56 -24.29
C GLY A 74 -12.07 12.18 -23.82
N LYS A 75 -13.01 11.88 -24.72
CA LYS A 75 -14.40 11.53 -24.40
C LYS A 75 -14.90 10.41 -25.32
N LEU A 76 -15.85 9.63 -24.84
CA LEU A 76 -16.50 8.57 -25.60
C LEU A 76 -18.03 8.69 -25.46
N PRO A 77 -18.74 9.20 -26.50
CA PRO A 77 -20.20 9.35 -26.44
C PRO A 77 -20.94 8.07 -26.04
N TYR A 78 -20.48 6.93 -26.52
CA TYR A 78 -21.02 5.63 -26.17
C TYR A 78 -20.96 5.31 -24.66
N LEU A 79 -19.90 5.70 -23.97
CA LEU A 79 -19.78 5.52 -22.51
C LEU A 79 -20.74 6.46 -21.77
N GLU A 80 -20.89 7.70 -22.22
CA GLU A 80 -21.82 8.66 -21.63
C GLU A 80 -23.29 8.21 -21.81
N GLU A 81 -23.63 7.65 -22.97
CA GLU A 81 -24.94 7.04 -23.22
C GLU A 81 -25.20 5.85 -22.28
N LEU A 82 -24.21 4.96 -22.11
CA LEU A 82 -24.31 3.83 -21.18
C LEU A 82 -24.48 4.30 -19.73
N ARG A 83 -23.71 5.31 -19.30
CA ARG A 83 -23.86 5.90 -17.94
C ARG A 83 -25.27 6.46 -17.72
N SER A 84 -25.81 7.14 -18.71
CA SER A 84 -27.15 7.71 -18.62
C SER A 84 -28.27 6.66 -18.66
N SER A 85 -28.01 5.46 -19.17
CA SER A 85 -28.97 4.35 -19.28
C SER A 85 -29.18 3.56 -17.98
N ILE A 86 -28.41 3.82 -16.95
CA ILE A 86 -28.51 3.17 -15.64
C ILE A 86 -28.65 4.22 -14.52
N PRO A 87 -29.37 3.92 -13.42
CA PRO A 87 -29.42 4.79 -12.26
C PRO A 87 -28.01 5.11 -11.72
N ALA A 88 -27.73 6.40 -11.48
CA ALA A 88 -26.41 6.86 -11.04
C ALA A 88 -25.94 6.23 -9.71
N GLY A 89 -26.87 5.77 -8.86
CA GLY A 89 -26.57 5.10 -7.60
C GLY A 89 -26.15 3.63 -7.73
N LEU A 90 -26.25 3.01 -8.92
CA LEU A 90 -25.95 1.59 -9.11
C LEU A 90 -24.44 1.30 -9.23
N LEU A 91 -23.69 2.12 -9.97
CA LEU A 91 -22.27 1.89 -10.17
C LEU A 91 -21.47 1.86 -8.85
N PRO A 92 -21.71 2.78 -7.91
CA PRO A 92 -21.02 2.74 -6.61
C PRO A 92 -21.27 1.48 -5.78
N LEU A 93 -22.35 0.73 -6.05
CA LEU A 93 -22.63 -0.53 -5.35
C LEU A 93 -21.70 -1.67 -5.78
N LEU A 94 -21.10 -1.57 -6.95
CA LEU A 94 -20.11 -2.54 -7.43
C LEU A 94 -18.79 -2.50 -6.67
N ASP A 95 -18.52 -1.39 -5.97
CA ASP A 95 -17.36 -1.27 -5.10
C ASP A 95 -17.51 -2.09 -3.80
N LEU A 96 -18.71 -2.61 -3.53
CA LEU A 96 -18.97 -3.41 -2.34
C LEU A 96 -18.49 -4.86 -2.53
N PRO A 97 -17.63 -5.38 -1.66
CA PRO A 97 -17.17 -6.76 -1.71
C PRO A 97 -18.33 -7.76 -1.75
N GLY A 98 -18.27 -8.71 -2.67
CA GLY A 98 -19.28 -9.75 -2.82
C GLY A 98 -20.52 -9.36 -3.64
N LEU A 99 -20.59 -8.13 -4.15
CA LEU A 99 -21.66 -7.62 -4.99
C LEU A 99 -21.17 -7.36 -6.43
N GLY A 100 -21.02 -8.44 -7.21
CA GLY A 100 -20.66 -8.31 -8.63
C GLY A 100 -21.86 -7.93 -9.52
N PRO A 101 -21.63 -7.59 -10.82
CA PRO A 101 -22.67 -7.12 -11.75
C PRO A 101 -23.90 -8.01 -11.82
N LYS A 102 -23.74 -9.34 -11.85
CA LYS A 102 -24.85 -10.30 -11.89
C LYS A 102 -25.75 -10.24 -10.66
N LYS A 103 -25.15 -10.17 -9.47
CA LYS A 103 -25.89 -10.06 -8.21
C LYS A 103 -26.59 -8.70 -8.13
N LEU A 104 -25.89 -7.63 -8.49
CA LEU A 104 -26.46 -6.28 -8.48
C LEU A 104 -27.62 -6.17 -9.45
N ARG A 105 -27.52 -6.76 -10.64
CA ARG A 105 -28.67 -6.86 -11.58
C ARG A 105 -29.85 -7.59 -10.96
N ALA A 106 -29.63 -8.73 -10.31
CA ALA A 106 -30.71 -9.46 -9.63
C ALA A 106 -31.40 -8.62 -8.55
N LEU A 107 -30.64 -7.85 -7.77
CA LEU A 107 -31.16 -6.93 -6.76
C LEU A 107 -31.97 -5.80 -7.37
N ARG A 108 -31.48 -5.19 -8.46
CA ARG A 108 -32.21 -4.16 -9.20
C ARG A 108 -33.55 -4.71 -9.78
N ASP A 109 -33.47 -5.85 -10.45
CA ASP A 109 -34.63 -6.38 -11.18
C ASP A 109 -35.72 -6.89 -10.23
N LYS A 110 -35.31 -7.58 -9.12
CA LYS A 110 -36.26 -8.22 -8.18
C LYS A 110 -36.66 -7.32 -7.00
N LEU A 111 -35.77 -6.50 -6.48
CA LEU A 111 -36.01 -5.67 -5.29
C LEU A 111 -36.01 -4.15 -5.58
N LYS A 112 -35.78 -3.75 -6.83
CA LYS A 112 -35.70 -2.34 -7.27
C LYS A 112 -34.66 -1.54 -6.49
N ILE A 113 -33.51 -2.19 -6.17
CA ILE A 113 -32.39 -1.55 -5.47
C ILE A 113 -31.58 -0.76 -6.50
N GLU A 114 -31.52 0.56 -6.30
CA GLU A 114 -30.83 1.49 -7.20
C GLU A 114 -29.89 2.46 -6.44
N SER A 115 -29.78 2.33 -5.10
CA SER A 115 -28.90 3.15 -4.27
C SER A 115 -28.38 2.37 -3.06
N LEU A 116 -27.37 2.93 -2.40
CA LEU A 116 -26.76 2.37 -1.19
C LEU A 116 -27.77 2.33 -0.04
N GLU A 117 -28.60 3.37 0.09
CA GLU A 117 -29.66 3.47 1.09
C GLU A 117 -30.71 2.38 0.91
N ALA A 118 -31.16 2.17 -0.35
CA ALA A 118 -32.13 1.11 -0.69
C ALA A 118 -31.55 -0.28 -0.41
N LEU A 119 -30.25 -0.51 -0.69
CA LEU A 119 -29.58 -1.77 -0.38
C LEU A 119 -29.49 -1.98 1.12
N THR A 120 -29.06 -0.95 1.88
CA THR A 120 -28.95 -1.00 3.34
C THR A 120 -30.30 -1.37 3.97
N GLN A 121 -31.37 -0.71 3.54
CA GLN A 121 -32.71 -0.98 4.04
C GLN A 121 -33.18 -2.40 3.70
N ALA A 122 -32.94 -2.89 2.48
CA ALA A 122 -33.31 -4.25 2.08
C ALA A 122 -32.55 -5.33 2.85
N CYS A 123 -31.31 -5.05 3.28
CA CYS A 123 -30.57 -5.91 4.17
C CYS A 123 -31.16 -5.92 5.59
N GLN A 124 -31.55 -4.73 6.12
CA GLN A 124 -32.06 -4.58 7.49
C GLN A 124 -33.47 -5.13 7.68
N ASP A 125 -34.35 -4.98 6.68
CA ASP A 125 -35.75 -5.43 6.75
C ASP A 125 -35.96 -6.89 6.27
N GLY A 126 -34.87 -7.60 5.94
CA GLY A 126 -34.88 -9.01 5.56
C GLY A 126 -35.29 -9.33 4.13
N ARG A 127 -35.69 -8.32 3.31
CA ARG A 127 -36.07 -8.53 1.90
C ARG A 127 -34.92 -9.14 1.08
N LEU A 128 -33.67 -8.76 1.39
CA LEU A 128 -32.52 -9.31 0.70
C LEU A 128 -32.27 -10.77 1.11
N ALA A 129 -32.40 -11.10 2.39
CA ALA A 129 -32.21 -12.47 2.89
C ALA A 129 -33.24 -13.45 2.34
N ALA A 130 -34.47 -12.98 2.04
CA ALA A 130 -35.54 -13.77 1.45
C ALA A 130 -35.33 -14.02 -0.06
N LEU A 131 -34.39 -13.34 -0.70
CA LEU A 131 -34.14 -13.49 -2.13
C LEU A 131 -33.28 -14.73 -2.40
N GLU A 132 -33.73 -15.59 -3.34
CA GLU A 132 -32.99 -16.77 -3.76
C GLU A 132 -31.56 -16.43 -4.20
N GLY A 133 -30.56 -17.12 -3.63
CA GLY A 133 -29.13 -16.89 -3.88
C GLY A 133 -28.46 -15.85 -2.94
N PHE A 134 -29.22 -15.29 -1.97
CA PHE A 134 -28.64 -14.32 -1.01
C PHE A 134 -28.84 -14.81 0.43
N GLY A 135 -29.57 -15.19 1.12
CA GLY A 135 -29.67 -15.66 2.51
C GLY A 135 -29.15 -14.66 3.57
N GLU A 136 -29.45 -14.96 4.85
CA GLU A 136 -29.14 -14.09 6.00
C GLU A 136 -27.65 -13.75 6.12
N LYS A 137 -26.77 -14.73 5.91
CA LYS A 137 -25.31 -14.52 5.98
C LYS A 137 -24.84 -13.51 4.90
N THR A 138 -25.42 -13.56 3.71
CA THR A 138 -25.08 -12.61 2.63
C THR A 138 -25.57 -11.21 2.97
N ALA A 139 -26.77 -11.07 3.54
CA ALA A 139 -27.31 -9.79 3.98
C ALA A 139 -26.46 -9.17 5.09
N ALA A 140 -26.07 -9.96 6.09
CA ALA A 140 -25.18 -9.51 7.17
C ALA A 140 -23.80 -9.07 6.64
N ASN A 141 -23.18 -9.85 5.76
CA ASN A 141 -21.90 -9.52 5.15
C ASN A 141 -21.98 -8.25 4.30
N LEU A 142 -23.10 -8.01 3.61
CA LEU A 142 -23.29 -6.78 2.82
C LEU A 142 -23.48 -5.55 3.71
N LEU A 143 -24.21 -5.66 4.82
CA LEU A 143 -24.31 -4.55 5.80
C LEU A 143 -22.93 -4.19 6.36
N GLU A 144 -22.16 -5.17 6.75
CA GLU A 144 -20.78 -4.95 7.21
C GLU A 144 -19.90 -4.32 6.13
N ALA A 145 -20.04 -4.77 4.87
CA ALA A 145 -19.32 -4.20 3.73
C ALA A 145 -19.72 -2.76 3.45
N ILE A 146 -21.00 -2.40 3.60
CA ILE A 146 -21.51 -1.03 3.46
C ILE A 146 -20.90 -0.10 4.50
N ASP A 147 -20.95 -0.48 5.78
CA ASP A 147 -20.38 0.30 6.88
C ASP A 147 -18.87 0.47 6.71
N ARG A 148 -18.20 -0.59 6.33
CA ARG A 148 -16.76 -0.58 6.04
C ARG A 148 -16.44 0.35 4.87
N HIS A 149 -17.14 0.26 3.76
CA HIS A 149 -16.94 1.12 2.59
C HIS A 149 -17.15 2.60 2.91
N ALA A 150 -18.18 2.94 3.70
CA ALA A 150 -18.42 4.29 4.18
C ALA A 150 -17.26 4.82 5.05
N ASN A 151 -16.65 3.95 5.86
CA ASN A 151 -15.48 4.28 6.67
C ASN A 151 -14.20 4.38 5.82
N TYR A 152 -14.00 3.49 4.86
CA TYR A 152 -12.84 3.48 3.97
C TYR A 152 -12.77 4.73 3.10
N LYS A 153 -13.90 5.27 2.63
CA LYS A 153 -13.96 6.53 1.87
C LYS A 153 -13.40 7.74 2.63
N LYS A 154 -13.29 7.65 3.96
CA LYS A 154 -12.72 8.71 4.81
C LYS A 154 -11.24 8.51 5.10
N LEU A 155 -10.63 7.46 4.57
CA LEU A 155 -9.26 7.08 4.86
C LEU A 155 -8.41 7.14 3.58
N HIS A 156 -7.14 7.44 3.76
CA HIS A 156 -6.18 7.58 2.68
C HIS A 156 -4.96 6.70 2.96
N ARG A 157 -4.51 5.94 1.95
CA ARG A 157 -3.30 5.11 2.08
C ARG A 157 -2.06 5.97 2.25
N LEU A 158 -1.09 5.48 2.98
CA LEU A 158 0.24 6.12 3.15
C LEU A 158 0.84 6.53 1.79
N GLY A 159 0.73 5.65 0.77
CA GLY A 159 1.25 5.90 -0.57
C GLY A 159 0.60 7.07 -1.31
N THR A 160 -0.61 7.47 -0.95
CA THR A 160 -1.30 8.66 -1.51
C THR A 160 -1.10 9.88 -0.61
N ALA A 161 -1.20 9.69 0.71
CA ALA A 161 -1.15 10.74 1.70
C ALA A 161 0.25 11.38 1.81
N LEU A 162 1.31 10.57 1.85
CA LEU A 162 2.67 11.06 2.06
C LEU A 162 3.20 11.94 0.91
N PRO A 163 3.05 11.58 -0.38
CA PRO A 163 3.41 12.47 -1.49
C PRO A 163 2.65 13.80 -1.47
N ALA A 164 1.34 13.78 -1.21
CA ALA A 164 0.53 14.99 -1.12
C ALA A 164 1.00 15.91 0.02
N ALA A 165 1.29 15.34 1.20
CA ALA A 165 1.81 16.10 2.33
C ALA A 165 3.21 16.68 2.06
N ARG A 166 4.10 15.91 1.40
CA ARG A 166 5.45 16.37 1.04
C ARG A 166 5.41 17.55 0.07
N THR A 167 4.59 17.48 -0.99
CA THR A 167 4.44 18.58 -1.95
C THR A 167 4.02 19.88 -1.24
N LEU A 168 3.07 19.78 -0.33
CA LEU A 168 2.60 20.94 0.42
C LEU A 168 3.64 21.44 1.42
N LEU A 169 4.35 20.52 2.08
CA LEU A 169 5.44 20.85 3.01
C LEU A 169 6.58 21.58 2.30
N GLU A 170 6.97 21.13 1.11
CA GLU A 170 8.00 21.77 0.28
C GLU A 170 7.58 23.18 -0.14
N HIS A 171 6.31 23.36 -0.55
CA HIS A 171 5.77 24.68 -0.87
C HIS A 171 5.86 25.65 0.34
N LEU A 172 5.52 25.17 1.54
CA LEU A 172 5.64 25.97 2.76
C LEU A 172 7.10 26.33 3.08
N LYS A 173 8.03 25.37 2.96
CA LYS A 173 9.46 25.54 3.26
C LYS A 173 10.17 26.52 2.30
N GLN A 174 9.66 26.75 1.11
CA GLN A 174 10.20 27.75 0.17
C GLN A 174 9.98 29.20 0.63
N SER A 175 9.06 29.42 1.56
CA SER A 175 8.75 30.77 2.05
C SER A 175 9.69 31.18 3.19
N PRO A 176 10.32 32.38 3.12
CA PRO A 176 11.15 32.90 4.21
C PRO A 176 10.35 33.23 5.49
N LEU A 177 9.02 33.22 5.42
CA LEU A 177 8.13 33.40 6.56
C LEU A 177 8.08 32.16 7.45
N VAL A 178 8.45 31.00 6.94
CA VAL A 178 8.40 29.72 7.64
C VAL A 178 9.79 29.39 8.18
N LEU A 179 9.92 29.36 9.50
CA LEU A 179 11.19 29.05 10.18
C LEU A 179 11.41 27.53 10.24
N HIS A 180 10.37 26.79 10.57
CA HIS A 180 10.32 25.33 10.56
C HIS A 180 8.97 24.89 10.02
N ALA A 181 8.94 23.77 9.30
CA ALA A 181 7.70 23.10 8.92
C ALA A 181 7.95 21.59 8.85
N GLU A 182 6.97 20.80 9.30
CA GLU A 182 7.05 19.35 9.33
C GLU A 182 5.67 18.70 9.20
N ILE A 183 5.65 17.46 8.70
CA ILE A 183 4.49 16.58 8.81
C ILE A 183 4.33 16.19 10.27
N ALA A 184 3.11 16.06 10.74
CA ALA A 184 2.77 15.62 12.09
C ALA A 184 1.74 14.47 12.05
N GLY A 185 1.07 14.21 13.16
CA GLY A 185 -0.03 13.25 13.26
C GLY A 185 0.34 11.82 12.90
N SER A 186 -0.66 11.08 12.50
CA SER A 186 -0.54 9.65 12.16
C SER A 186 0.36 9.40 10.95
N LEU A 187 0.42 10.35 10.01
CA LEU A 187 1.28 10.26 8.83
C LEU A 187 2.77 10.31 9.20
N ARG A 188 3.17 11.18 10.12
CA ARG A 188 4.56 11.24 10.61
C ARG A 188 4.96 9.97 11.34
N ARG A 189 4.00 9.33 12.03
CA ARG A 189 4.22 8.05 12.70
C ARG A 189 4.22 6.84 11.76
N GLY A 190 4.07 7.04 10.45
CA GLY A 190 4.10 5.98 9.45
C GLY A 190 2.89 5.04 9.53
N LYS A 191 1.68 5.53 9.84
CA LYS A 191 0.46 4.71 9.77
C LYS A 191 0.17 4.33 8.32
N GLU A 192 -0.25 3.09 8.09
CA GLU A 192 -0.55 2.54 6.75
C GLU A 192 -1.70 3.28 6.06
N VAL A 193 -2.65 3.73 6.88
CA VAL A 193 -3.80 4.54 6.47
C VAL A 193 -3.98 5.70 7.44
N VAL A 194 -4.37 6.86 6.91
CA VAL A 194 -4.61 8.08 7.66
C VAL A 194 -5.95 8.68 7.28
N LYS A 195 -6.56 9.40 8.20
CA LYS A 195 -7.84 10.09 7.98
C LYS A 195 -7.64 11.48 7.37
N ASP A 196 -6.60 12.16 7.81
CA ASP A 196 -6.25 13.52 7.48
C ASP A 196 -4.73 13.70 7.49
N LEU A 197 -4.28 14.81 6.95
CA LEU A 197 -2.89 15.24 6.98
C LEU A 197 -2.75 16.35 8.03
N ASP A 198 -1.85 16.14 8.98
CA ASP A 198 -1.46 17.16 9.93
C ASP A 198 -0.13 17.78 9.53
N LEU A 199 -0.10 19.08 9.31
CA LEU A 199 1.12 19.86 9.12
C LEU A 199 1.26 20.85 10.28
N ILE A 200 2.50 21.08 10.68
CA ILE A 200 2.86 22.09 11.67
C ILE A 200 3.97 22.98 11.11
N ALA A 201 3.86 24.27 11.33
CA ALA A 201 4.89 25.24 10.96
C ALA A 201 5.16 26.19 12.12
N SER A 202 6.35 26.78 12.17
CA SER A 202 6.65 27.88 13.09
C SER A 202 6.95 29.16 12.34
N SER A 203 6.36 30.26 12.82
CA SER A 203 6.51 31.59 12.21
C SER A 203 6.21 32.70 13.21
N LYS A 204 6.86 33.86 13.01
CA LYS A 204 6.48 35.11 13.67
C LYS A 204 5.31 35.84 12.97
N LYS A 205 4.91 35.35 11.79
CA LYS A 205 3.84 35.94 10.95
C LYS A 205 2.81 34.86 10.55
N PRO A 206 2.07 34.31 11.52
CA PRO A 206 1.18 33.17 11.26
C PRO A 206 0.10 33.47 10.20
N LYS A 207 -0.47 34.67 10.19
CA LYS A 207 -1.53 35.06 9.24
C LYS A 207 -1.05 34.95 7.77
N GLU A 208 0.18 35.37 7.50
CA GLU A 208 0.78 35.32 6.16
C GLU A 208 1.07 33.88 5.74
N VAL A 209 1.55 33.05 6.66
CA VAL A 209 1.76 31.61 6.41
C VAL A 209 0.44 30.89 6.14
N MET A 210 -0.63 31.26 6.87
CA MET A 210 -1.97 30.70 6.61
C MET A 210 -2.51 31.10 5.23
N LYS A 211 -2.27 32.33 4.77
CA LYS A 211 -2.60 32.74 3.39
C LYS A 211 -1.85 31.92 2.36
N LEU A 212 -0.54 31.70 2.56
CA LEU A 212 0.28 30.87 1.68
C LEU A 212 -0.26 29.43 1.61
N PHE A 213 -0.63 28.84 2.75
CA PHE A 213 -1.17 27.50 2.83
C PHE A 213 -2.48 27.33 2.04
N VAL A 214 -3.45 28.21 2.25
CA VAL A 214 -4.77 28.09 1.59
C VAL A 214 -4.74 28.46 0.11
N SER A 215 -3.69 29.15 -0.35
CA SER A 215 -3.47 29.49 -1.77
C SER A 215 -2.58 28.48 -2.50
N SER A 216 -2.20 27.37 -1.86
CA SER A 216 -1.39 26.31 -2.51
C SER A 216 -2.11 25.72 -3.73
N PRO A 217 -1.39 25.42 -4.84
CA PRO A 217 -2.00 24.91 -6.06
C PRO A 217 -2.81 23.61 -5.90
N ASN A 218 -2.49 22.80 -4.88
CA ASN A 218 -3.15 21.53 -4.61
C ASN A 218 -4.40 21.64 -3.73
N VAL A 219 -4.78 22.87 -3.31
CA VAL A 219 -5.98 23.10 -2.49
C VAL A 219 -7.21 23.22 -3.40
N GLU A 220 -8.14 22.27 -3.27
CA GLU A 220 -9.42 22.31 -3.97
C GLU A 220 -10.49 23.08 -3.23
N LYS A 221 -10.47 23.01 -1.89
CA LYS A 221 -11.48 23.66 -1.05
C LYS A 221 -10.90 24.11 0.28
N ILE A 222 -11.20 25.34 0.67
CA ILE A 222 -10.94 25.86 2.03
C ILE A 222 -12.13 25.51 2.90
N VAL A 223 -11.88 24.76 3.98
CA VAL A 223 -12.89 24.35 4.97
C VAL A 223 -12.95 25.36 6.11
N ASN A 224 -11.77 25.78 6.61
CA ASN A 224 -11.62 26.81 7.64
C ASN A 224 -10.33 27.59 7.39
N HIS A 225 -10.38 28.91 7.63
CA HIS A 225 -9.23 29.80 7.52
C HIS A 225 -9.12 30.68 8.76
N GLY A 226 -8.31 30.25 9.72
CA GLY A 226 -8.01 30.97 10.95
C GLY A 226 -6.62 31.59 10.96
N GLU A 227 -6.30 32.35 12.01
CA GLU A 227 -4.99 33.01 12.12
C GLU A 227 -3.82 32.06 12.39
N THR A 228 -4.06 30.97 13.15
CA THR A 228 -3.04 29.99 13.56
C THR A 228 -3.41 28.55 13.23
N LYS A 229 -4.64 28.31 12.74
CA LYS A 229 -5.10 27.02 12.22
C LYS A 229 -5.96 27.25 11.00
N SER A 230 -5.67 26.52 9.93
CA SER A 230 -6.51 26.41 8.74
C SER A 230 -6.68 24.95 8.33
N SER A 231 -7.84 24.66 7.72
CA SER A 231 -8.20 23.33 7.23
C SER A 231 -8.61 23.43 5.77
N VAL A 232 -8.08 22.56 4.94
CA VAL A 232 -8.36 22.52 3.51
C VAL A 232 -8.67 21.08 3.07
N ILE A 233 -9.25 20.94 1.87
CA ILE A 233 -9.31 19.68 1.14
C ILE A 233 -8.34 19.81 -0.04
N LEU A 234 -7.42 18.88 -0.14
CA LEU A 234 -6.47 18.77 -1.25
C LEU A 234 -7.07 17.99 -2.42
N ALA A 235 -6.43 18.08 -3.57
CA ALA A 235 -6.73 17.25 -4.74
C ALA A 235 -6.84 15.76 -4.34
N GLY A 236 -7.90 15.10 -4.83
CA GLY A 236 -8.22 13.74 -4.42
C GLY A 236 -8.98 13.62 -3.10
N GLY A 237 -9.54 14.74 -2.57
CA GLY A 237 -10.44 14.72 -1.42
C GLY A 237 -9.76 14.56 -0.07
N ILE A 238 -8.43 14.73 0.04
CA ILE A 238 -7.67 14.51 1.26
C ILE A 238 -7.77 15.72 2.19
N PRO A 239 -8.33 15.59 3.41
CA PRO A 239 -8.33 16.67 4.40
C PRO A 239 -6.91 16.99 4.88
N CYS A 240 -6.58 18.27 5.01
CA CYS A 240 -5.29 18.71 5.51
C CYS A 240 -5.45 19.90 6.46
N ASP A 241 -4.85 19.77 7.64
CA ASP A 241 -4.77 20.82 8.64
C ASP A 241 -3.34 21.37 8.71
N LEU A 242 -3.21 22.70 8.71
CA LEU A 242 -1.97 23.37 9.10
C LEU A 242 -2.17 24.09 10.43
N ARG A 243 -1.21 23.91 11.34
CA ARG A 243 -1.06 24.72 12.54
C ARG A 243 0.22 25.54 12.48
N VAL A 244 0.14 26.83 12.75
CA VAL A 244 1.31 27.72 12.89
C VAL A 244 1.47 28.10 14.34
N ILE A 245 2.65 27.84 14.87
CA ILE A 245 2.99 28.03 16.29
C ILE A 245 4.16 29.02 16.44
N PRO A 246 4.32 29.63 17.63
CA PRO A 246 5.51 30.43 17.95
C PRO A 246 6.77 29.60 17.88
N PRO A 247 7.92 30.15 17.41
CA PRO A 247 9.18 29.40 17.27
C PRO A 247 9.67 28.75 18.56
N GLU A 248 9.46 29.40 19.70
CA GLU A 248 9.85 28.92 21.03
C GLU A 248 9.11 27.66 21.49
N SER A 249 7.93 27.38 20.93
CA SER A 249 7.13 26.21 21.23
C SER A 249 7.38 25.03 20.26
N TRP A 250 8.30 25.18 19.30
CA TRP A 250 8.48 24.20 18.21
C TRP A 250 8.65 22.77 18.70
N ALA A 251 9.59 22.54 19.62
CA ALA A 251 9.92 21.19 20.10
C ALA A 251 8.73 20.48 20.75
N THR A 252 8.03 21.18 21.63
CA THR A 252 6.89 20.63 22.38
C THR A 252 5.64 20.49 21.52
N ALA A 253 5.38 21.45 20.63
CA ALA A 253 4.25 21.39 19.72
C ALA A 253 4.44 20.27 18.68
N LEU A 254 5.61 20.13 18.07
CA LEU A 254 5.88 19.05 17.12
C LEU A 254 5.69 17.68 17.79
N ALA A 255 6.20 17.48 19.00
CA ALA A 255 6.00 16.25 19.76
C ALA A 255 4.51 16.00 20.03
N HIS A 256 3.81 17.03 20.53
CA HIS A 256 2.38 16.95 20.85
C HIS A 256 1.52 16.58 19.63
N PHE A 257 1.69 17.30 18.50
CA PHE A 257 0.90 17.07 17.28
C PHE A 257 1.34 15.82 16.52
N THR A 258 2.53 15.30 16.76
CA THR A 258 2.94 13.97 16.27
C THR A 258 2.14 12.86 16.95
N GLY A 259 1.87 12.93 18.25
CA GLY A 259 1.16 11.89 19.01
C GLY A 259 2.03 10.63 19.19
N SER A 260 1.43 9.47 19.41
CA SER A 260 -0.02 9.20 19.49
C SER A 260 -0.66 9.88 20.71
N LYS A 261 -1.99 9.76 20.84
CA LYS A 261 -2.69 10.26 22.03
C LYS A 261 -2.18 9.54 23.28
N GLU A 262 -2.04 8.23 23.20
CA GLU A 262 -1.59 7.35 24.27
C GLU A 262 -0.15 7.68 24.65
N HIS A 263 0.75 7.80 23.68
CA HIS A 263 2.12 8.25 23.88
C HIS A 263 2.20 9.61 24.58
N ASN A 264 1.39 10.58 24.14
CA ASN A 264 1.33 11.92 24.77
C ASN A 264 0.85 11.86 26.21
N ILE A 265 -0.10 10.99 26.54
CA ILE A 265 -0.59 10.79 27.92
C ILE A 265 0.56 10.27 28.78
N ALA A 266 1.28 9.25 28.31
CA ALA A 266 2.40 8.66 29.03
C ALA A 266 3.57 9.66 29.20
N LEU A 267 3.90 10.47 28.16
CA LEU A 267 4.90 11.53 28.28
C LEU A 267 4.51 12.62 29.28
N ARG A 268 3.25 13.03 29.31
CA ARG A 268 2.75 14.01 30.29
C ARG A 268 2.81 13.48 31.72
N GLN A 269 2.42 12.23 31.92
CA GLN A 269 2.51 11.58 33.23
C GLN A 269 3.96 11.57 33.71
N ARG A 270 4.89 11.16 32.81
CA ARG A 270 6.32 11.17 33.12
C ARG A 270 6.86 12.56 33.47
N ALA A 271 6.37 13.60 32.79
CA ALA A 271 6.75 14.99 33.14
C ALA A 271 6.28 15.34 34.56
N ILE A 272 5.05 14.98 34.92
CA ILE A 272 4.48 15.21 36.26
C ILE A 272 5.31 14.50 37.32
N ASP A 273 5.67 13.23 37.12
CA ASP A 273 6.48 12.42 38.04
C ASP A 273 7.88 13.02 38.29
N ARG A 274 8.35 13.89 37.37
CA ARG A 274 9.62 14.62 37.47
C ARG A 274 9.46 16.08 37.93
N GLY A 275 8.26 16.47 38.37
CA GLY A 275 7.98 17.84 38.79
C GLY A 275 7.96 18.84 37.63
N LEU A 276 7.71 18.35 36.40
CA LEU A 276 7.59 19.15 35.18
C LEU A 276 6.15 19.16 34.69
N HIS A 277 5.81 20.15 33.88
CA HIS A 277 4.48 20.24 33.25
C HIS A 277 4.64 20.42 31.73
N LEU A 278 4.21 19.42 30.97
CA LEU A 278 4.33 19.36 29.51
C LEU A 278 3.01 19.73 28.83
N SER A 279 3.07 20.70 27.94
CA SER A 279 1.99 21.05 27.00
C SER A 279 2.56 21.29 25.60
N GLU A 280 1.69 21.51 24.63
CA GLU A 280 2.09 21.93 23.28
C GLU A 280 2.83 23.28 23.26
N TRP A 281 2.62 24.11 24.27
CA TRP A 281 3.21 25.44 24.36
C TRP A 281 4.58 25.46 25.03
N GLY A 282 4.97 24.39 25.73
CA GLY A 282 6.24 24.33 26.40
C GLY A 282 6.33 23.28 27.51
N LEU A 283 7.54 23.15 28.06
CA LEU A 283 7.86 22.35 29.24
C LEU A 283 8.20 23.27 30.40
N LEU A 284 7.37 23.28 31.44
CA LEU A 284 7.52 24.12 32.63
C LEU A 284 8.13 23.33 33.78
N LYS A 285 8.92 23.97 34.62
CA LYS A 285 9.50 23.37 35.85
C LYS A 285 8.81 23.92 37.09
N GLY A 286 8.20 23.05 37.88
CA GLY A 286 7.52 23.40 39.12
C GLY A 286 6.45 24.49 38.92
N LYS A 287 6.57 25.61 39.66
CA LYS A 287 5.65 26.76 39.57
C LYS A 287 6.11 27.84 38.57
N SER A 288 7.14 27.59 37.79
CA SER A 288 7.64 28.55 36.79
C SER A 288 6.57 28.82 35.72
N LYS A 289 6.47 30.10 35.33
CA LYS A 289 5.64 30.49 34.17
C LYS A 289 6.44 30.56 32.87
N THR A 290 7.76 30.43 32.95
CA THR A 290 8.64 30.50 31.78
C THR A 290 9.00 29.07 31.33
N PRO A 291 8.68 28.69 30.09
CA PRO A 291 9.06 27.38 29.56
C PRO A 291 10.58 27.22 29.46
N LEU A 292 11.04 25.98 29.60
CA LEU A 292 12.42 25.62 29.27
C LEU A 292 12.69 25.88 27.78
N LYS A 293 13.85 26.44 27.48
CA LYS A 293 14.28 26.61 26.07
C LYS A 293 14.70 25.25 25.50
N LEU A 294 13.99 24.77 24.51
CA LEU A 294 14.23 23.49 23.85
C LEU A 294 14.37 23.74 22.34
N LYS A 295 15.46 23.28 21.74
CA LYS A 295 15.71 23.44 20.31
C LYS A 295 14.89 22.48 19.45
N ASP A 296 14.77 21.26 19.92
CA ASP A 296 14.14 20.17 19.18
C ASP A 296 13.52 19.10 20.11
N GLU A 297 12.91 18.09 19.53
CA GLU A 297 12.32 16.97 20.27
C GLU A 297 13.39 16.12 21.02
N LYS A 298 14.66 16.10 20.59
CA LYS A 298 15.71 15.38 21.29
C LYS A 298 16.00 16.02 22.65
N GLU A 299 16.05 17.36 22.68
CA GLU A 299 16.19 18.09 23.94
C GLU A 299 14.96 17.94 24.86
N LEU A 300 13.75 17.85 24.28
CA LEU A 300 12.55 17.53 25.05
C LEU A 300 12.64 16.16 25.71
N HIS A 301 12.97 15.11 24.95
CA HIS A 301 13.13 13.75 25.49
C HIS A 301 14.21 13.70 26.56
N LYS A 302 15.36 14.34 26.31
CA LYS A 302 16.45 14.45 27.28
C LYS A 302 16.01 15.13 28.57
N ALA A 303 15.24 16.21 28.50
CA ALA A 303 14.70 16.90 29.68
C ALA A 303 13.74 16.01 30.49
N LEU A 304 13.08 15.07 29.82
CA LEU A 304 12.24 14.03 30.43
C LEU A 304 13.04 12.79 30.88
N GLY A 305 14.38 12.78 30.72
CA GLY A 305 15.26 11.65 31.04
C GLY A 305 15.01 10.45 30.15
N LEU A 306 14.83 10.68 28.85
CA LEU A 306 14.60 9.67 27.83
C LEU A 306 15.62 9.81 26.70
N ALA A 307 16.03 8.69 26.10
CA ALA A 307 16.59 8.71 24.76
C ALA A 307 15.54 9.24 23.77
N PHE A 308 15.99 9.75 22.62
CA PHE A 308 15.06 10.24 21.60
C PHE A 308 14.23 9.11 21.03
N ILE A 309 12.91 9.22 21.11
CA ILE A 309 11.97 8.25 20.55
C ILE A 309 11.61 8.69 19.13
N PRO A 310 11.99 7.92 18.08
CA PRO A 310 11.57 8.18 16.73
C PRO A 310 10.04 8.23 16.58
N PRO A 311 9.50 9.09 15.70
CA PRO A 311 8.04 9.22 15.53
C PRO A 311 7.33 7.91 15.24
N GLU A 312 7.94 7.02 14.46
CA GLU A 312 7.37 5.73 14.06
C GLU A 312 7.08 4.82 15.25
N LEU A 313 7.82 4.97 16.35
CA LEU A 313 7.66 4.15 17.56
C LEU A 313 6.62 4.68 18.55
N ARG A 314 6.11 5.91 18.38
CA ARG A 314 5.24 6.60 19.35
C ARG A 314 3.80 6.10 19.33
N GLU A 315 3.58 4.82 19.65
CA GLU A 315 2.27 4.16 19.66
C GLU A 315 1.90 3.57 21.03
N ASP A 316 2.65 3.91 22.09
CA ASP A 316 2.51 3.37 23.45
C ASP A 316 2.66 1.84 23.47
N SER A 317 3.70 1.37 22.79
CA SER A 317 4.05 -0.06 22.64
C SER A 317 5.31 -0.46 23.39
N GLY A 318 5.68 0.29 24.45
CA GLY A 318 6.87 0.05 25.27
C GLY A 318 8.04 0.99 25.00
N GLU A 319 7.93 1.91 24.04
CA GLU A 319 8.98 2.81 23.61
C GLU A 319 9.48 3.77 24.71
N ILE A 320 8.59 4.17 25.63
CA ILE A 320 8.98 5.05 26.76
C ILE A 320 9.87 4.28 27.74
N ALA A 321 9.50 3.04 28.06
CA ALA A 321 10.29 2.20 28.96
C ALA A 321 11.64 1.82 28.34
N ALA A 322 11.68 1.55 27.04
CA ALA A 322 12.90 1.29 26.31
C ALA A 322 13.80 2.54 26.27
N ALA A 323 13.22 3.73 25.98
CA ALA A 323 13.95 4.99 25.96
C ALA A 323 14.53 5.39 27.33
N GLU A 324 13.85 5.01 28.41
CA GLU A 324 14.35 5.24 29.78
C GLU A 324 15.59 4.42 30.09
N LYS A 325 15.66 3.21 29.55
CA LYS A 325 16.79 2.27 29.73
C LYS A 325 17.88 2.42 28.68
N ASP A 326 17.72 3.37 27.74
CA ASP A 326 18.58 3.52 26.56
C ASP A 326 18.64 2.23 25.70
N ASP A 327 17.50 1.51 25.62
CA ASP A 327 17.35 0.21 24.94
C ASP A 327 16.45 0.32 23.69
N LEU A 328 16.35 1.51 23.10
CA LEU A 328 15.69 1.67 21.81
C LEU A 328 16.55 1.04 20.69
N PRO A 329 15.92 0.36 19.71
CA PRO A 329 16.67 -0.24 18.61
C PRO A 329 17.31 0.84 17.72
N ASP A 330 18.51 0.52 17.18
CA ASP A 330 19.06 1.25 16.04
C ASP A 330 18.25 0.90 14.79
N LEU A 331 17.26 1.75 14.49
CA LEU A 331 16.26 1.48 13.46
C LEU A 331 16.86 1.50 12.06
N LEU A 332 16.43 0.55 11.25
CA LEU A 332 16.74 0.48 9.82
C LEU A 332 16.61 1.85 9.12
N THR A 333 17.54 2.14 8.21
CA THR A 333 17.49 3.33 7.35
C THR A 333 17.46 2.94 5.87
N ARG A 334 16.98 3.84 4.99
CA ARG A 334 16.82 3.54 3.56
C ARG A 334 18.15 3.27 2.85
N ASP A 335 19.19 3.94 3.23
CA ASP A 335 20.56 3.81 2.68
C ASP A 335 21.24 2.47 3.02
N GLN A 336 20.71 1.73 4.00
CA GLN A 336 21.17 0.38 4.33
C GLN A 336 20.57 -0.70 3.41
N ILE A 337 19.53 -0.38 2.62
CA ILE A 337 18.90 -1.32 1.69
C ILE A 337 19.77 -1.50 0.45
N ARG A 338 20.19 -2.73 0.19
CA ARG A 338 21.08 -3.13 -0.92
C ARG A 338 20.36 -3.88 -2.04
N GLY A 339 19.15 -4.38 -1.81
CA GLY A 339 18.35 -5.08 -2.83
C GLY A 339 16.98 -5.49 -2.31
N CYS A 340 16.18 -6.12 -3.18
CA CYS A 340 14.88 -6.68 -2.86
C CYS A 340 14.57 -7.88 -3.78
N LEU A 341 13.63 -8.76 -3.39
CA LEU A 341 13.43 -10.05 -4.05
C LEU A 341 12.12 -10.14 -4.86
N HIS A 342 11.08 -9.41 -4.54
CA HIS A 342 9.76 -9.59 -5.14
C HIS A 342 9.48 -8.49 -6.18
N ASN A 343 9.78 -8.81 -7.45
CA ASN A 343 9.60 -7.89 -8.56
C ASN A 343 9.20 -8.66 -9.82
N HIS A 344 8.27 -8.09 -10.59
CA HIS A 344 7.69 -8.66 -11.80
C HIS A 344 8.20 -7.98 -13.07
N THR A 345 8.15 -8.70 -14.18
CA THR A 345 8.61 -8.24 -15.49
C THR A 345 7.54 -8.46 -16.55
N LEU A 346 7.84 -8.05 -17.79
CA LEU A 346 7.01 -8.37 -18.97
C LEU A 346 6.76 -9.85 -19.17
N ALA A 347 7.51 -10.73 -18.48
CA ALA A 347 7.28 -12.16 -18.58
C ALA A 347 5.96 -12.57 -17.93
N SER A 348 5.53 -11.93 -16.83
CA SER A 348 4.19 -12.12 -16.25
C SER A 348 3.31 -10.89 -16.48
N ASP A 349 3.06 -10.09 -15.46
CA ASP A 349 2.18 -8.92 -15.49
C ASP A 349 2.90 -7.60 -15.16
N GLY A 350 4.22 -7.62 -15.07
CA GLY A 350 5.03 -6.42 -15.00
C GLY A 350 5.01 -5.62 -16.32
N GLN A 351 5.44 -4.38 -16.26
CA GLN A 351 5.40 -3.43 -17.39
C GLN A 351 6.78 -3.14 -17.99
N ASP A 352 7.85 -3.65 -17.37
CA ASP A 352 9.22 -3.36 -17.75
C ASP A 352 10.02 -4.65 -17.98
N SER A 353 11.06 -4.55 -18.83
CA SER A 353 11.95 -5.69 -19.12
C SER A 353 12.91 -5.97 -17.96
N LEU A 354 13.53 -7.18 -17.95
CA LEU A 354 14.61 -7.53 -17.03
C LEU A 354 15.72 -6.48 -16.98
N SER A 355 16.17 -6.02 -18.16
CA SER A 355 17.24 -4.99 -18.26
C SER A 355 16.80 -3.64 -17.73
N SER A 356 15.57 -3.21 -17.99
CA SER A 356 15.03 -1.93 -17.47
C SER A 356 14.91 -1.97 -15.95
N MET A 357 14.44 -3.09 -15.40
CA MET A 357 14.35 -3.28 -13.95
C MET A 357 15.72 -3.28 -13.28
N ALA A 358 16.72 -3.98 -13.85
CA ALA A 358 18.10 -3.99 -13.35
C ALA A 358 18.74 -2.59 -13.39
N GLN A 359 18.52 -1.84 -14.47
CA GLN A 359 19.02 -0.47 -14.61
C GLN A 359 18.40 0.45 -13.56
N ALA A 360 17.09 0.45 -13.41
CA ALA A 360 16.39 1.28 -12.44
C ALA A 360 16.77 0.94 -10.99
N ALA A 361 17.01 -0.35 -10.69
CA ALA A 361 17.54 -0.79 -9.41
C ALA A 361 18.94 -0.23 -9.14
N ALA A 362 19.84 -0.30 -10.13
CA ALA A 362 21.18 0.27 -10.04
C ALA A 362 21.17 1.80 -9.83
N GLU A 363 20.25 2.52 -10.49
CA GLU A 363 20.05 3.97 -10.33
C GLU A 363 19.58 4.33 -8.91
N GLN A 364 18.90 3.43 -8.21
CA GLN A 364 18.52 3.57 -6.80
C GLN A 364 19.59 3.06 -5.82
N GLY A 365 20.76 2.66 -6.31
CA GLY A 365 21.88 2.19 -5.50
C GLY A 365 21.74 0.74 -5.01
N LEU A 366 20.85 -0.06 -5.62
CA LEU A 366 20.70 -1.47 -5.26
C LEU A 366 21.80 -2.31 -5.93
N GLU A 367 22.40 -3.22 -5.15
CA GLU A 367 23.46 -4.13 -5.60
C GLU A 367 22.90 -5.39 -6.29
N TRP A 368 21.68 -5.78 -5.89
CA TRP A 368 21.00 -6.95 -6.39
C TRP A 368 19.49 -6.76 -6.45
N LEU A 369 18.86 -7.46 -7.40
CA LEU A 369 17.42 -7.43 -7.61
C LEU A 369 16.93 -8.84 -7.93
N GLY A 370 16.03 -9.36 -7.12
CA GLY A 370 15.35 -10.62 -7.40
C GLY A 370 14.16 -10.41 -8.35
N ILE A 371 14.04 -11.28 -9.33
CA ILE A 371 12.90 -11.38 -10.23
C ILE A 371 12.01 -12.51 -9.75
N ALA A 372 10.72 -12.24 -9.59
CA ALA A 372 9.75 -13.16 -9.00
C ALA A 372 8.45 -13.17 -9.82
N ASP A 373 8.55 -13.38 -11.14
CA ASP A 373 7.37 -13.47 -11.98
C ASP A 373 6.46 -14.62 -11.52
N HIS A 374 5.15 -14.43 -11.68
CA HIS A 374 4.12 -15.36 -11.21
C HIS A 374 4.22 -16.75 -11.82
N SER A 375 3.88 -17.78 -11.05
CA SER A 375 3.73 -19.15 -11.53
C SER A 375 2.40 -19.33 -12.28
N LYS A 376 2.28 -20.42 -13.02
CA LYS A 376 1.22 -20.72 -14.00
C LYS A 376 -0.20 -20.67 -13.42
N SER A 377 -0.41 -21.01 -12.14
CA SER A 377 -1.73 -20.94 -11.50
C SER A 377 -2.29 -19.52 -11.41
N SER A 378 -1.43 -18.51 -11.40
CA SER A 378 -1.78 -17.10 -11.54
C SER A 378 -2.01 -16.72 -13.01
N PHE A 379 -2.91 -17.45 -13.71
CA PHE A 379 -3.19 -17.24 -15.14
C PHE A 379 -3.66 -15.81 -15.47
N GLN A 380 -4.28 -15.13 -14.51
CA GLN A 380 -4.73 -13.73 -14.68
C GLN A 380 -3.57 -12.75 -14.76
N ALA A 381 -2.45 -13.09 -14.14
CA ALA A 381 -1.19 -12.35 -14.19
C ALA A 381 -0.26 -12.89 -15.30
N ASN A 382 -0.75 -13.66 -16.27
CA ASN A 382 0.05 -14.30 -17.31
C ASN A 382 1.19 -15.17 -16.74
N GLY A 383 0.95 -15.85 -15.61
CA GLY A 383 1.95 -16.64 -14.91
C GLY A 383 2.71 -17.63 -15.82
N LEU A 384 3.98 -17.84 -15.51
CA LEU A 384 4.90 -18.63 -16.30
C LEU A 384 4.60 -20.13 -16.14
N ASP A 385 4.65 -20.87 -17.23
CA ASP A 385 4.83 -22.32 -17.18
C ASP A 385 6.32 -22.67 -16.97
N ALA A 386 6.62 -23.95 -16.78
CA ALA A 386 7.97 -24.43 -16.51
C ALA A 386 8.97 -23.98 -17.60
N LYS A 387 8.60 -24.12 -18.88
CA LYS A 387 9.47 -23.77 -20.00
C LYS A 387 9.78 -22.26 -20.06
N ARG A 388 8.79 -21.42 -19.80
CA ARG A 388 8.98 -19.96 -19.74
C ARG A 388 9.85 -19.56 -18.56
N LEU A 389 9.72 -20.22 -17.42
CA LEU A 389 10.58 -19.97 -16.26
C LEU A 389 12.02 -20.40 -16.53
N GLU A 390 12.25 -21.59 -17.12
CA GLU A 390 13.58 -22.04 -17.56
C GLU A 390 14.23 -21.02 -18.50
N THR A 391 13.50 -20.54 -19.50
CA THR A 391 13.97 -19.49 -20.41
C THR A 391 14.36 -18.20 -19.67
N GLN A 392 13.57 -17.78 -18.71
CA GLN A 392 13.86 -16.57 -17.92
C GLN A 392 15.11 -16.76 -17.05
N ILE A 393 15.32 -17.94 -16.47
CA ILE A 393 16.55 -18.26 -15.73
C ILE A 393 17.78 -18.10 -16.64
N GLU A 394 17.72 -18.61 -17.87
CA GLU A 394 18.80 -18.47 -18.84
C GLU A 394 19.06 -17.00 -19.23
N GLU A 395 18.00 -16.23 -19.47
CA GLU A 395 18.11 -14.80 -19.77
C GLU A 395 18.75 -14.02 -18.61
N ILE A 396 18.38 -14.29 -17.38
CA ILE A 396 18.98 -13.68 -16.19
C ILE A 396 20.47 -14.05 -16.08
N ARG A 397 20.83 -15.31 -16.28
CA ARG A 397 22.22 -15.78 -16.29
C ARG A 397 23.04 -15.07 -17.40
N LEU A 398 22.46 -14.90 -18.59
CA LEU A 398 23.09 -14.18 -19.70
C LEU A 398 23.28 -12.69 -19.40
N LEU A 399 22.29 -12.02 -18.79
CA LEU A 399 22.43 -10.63 -18.38
C LEU A 399 23.52 -10.46 -17.33
N ASN A 400 23.59 -11.33 -16.34
CA ASN A 400 24.61 -11.31 -15.30
C ASN A 400 26.03 -11.57 -15.81
N SER A 401 26.19 -12.36 -16.90
CA SER A 401 27.51 -12.60 -17.51
C SER A 401 28.17 -11.31 -18.03
N LYS A 402 27.37 -10.27 -18.31
CA LYS A 402 27.81 -8.93 -18.73
C LYS A 402 28.25 -8.05 -17.54
N LYS A 403 28.21 -8.57 -16.32
CA LYS A 403 28.59 -7.89 -15.07
C LYS A 403 27.87 -6.54 -14.89
N PRO A 404 26.53 -6.53 -14.83
CA PRO A 404 25.76 -5.31 -14.63
C PRO A 404 26.07 -4.70 -13.23
N LYS A 405 25.74 -3.40 -13.04
CA LYS A 405 25.87 -2.73 -11.74
C LYS A 405 24.94 -3.31 -10.66
N CYS A 406 23.78 -3.83 -11.05
CA CYS A 406 22.85 -4.55 -10.19
C CYS A 406 22.73 -5.98 -10.69
N THR A 407 23.06 -6.97 -9.86
CA THR A 407 22.98 -8.39 -10.19
C THR A 407 21.54 -8.86 -10.07
N LEU A 408 21.01 -9.53 -11.10
CA LEU A 408 19.70 -10.16 -11.05
C LEU A 408 19.78 -11.53 -10.36
N LEU A 409 18.78 -11.85 -9.53
CA LEU A 409 18.58 -13.17 -8.95
C LEU A 409 17.36 -13.82 -9.60
N ALA A 410 17.49 -15.07 -10.02
CA ALA A 410 16.42 -15.84 -10.62
C ALA A 410 15.53 -16.43 -9.53
N GLY A 411 14.29 -16.00 -9.46
CA GLY A 411 13.30 -16.50 -8.53
C GLY A 411 11.93 -16.63 -9.19
N THR A 412 10.92 -16.89 -8.39
CA THR A 412 9.52 -16.93 -8.80
C THR A 412 8.63 -16.55 -7.62
N GLU A 413 7.51 -15.87 -7.90
CA GLU A 413 6.37 -15.86 -6.99
C GLU A 413 5.51 -17.08 -7.29
N CYS A 414 5.75 -18.15 -6.51
CA CYS A 414 5.12 -19.44 -6.69
C CYS A 414 3.80 -19.51 -5.92
N ASP A 415 2.71 -19.84 -6.60
CA ASP A 415 1.40 -20.04 -5.97
C ASP A 415 1.43 -21.20 -4.97
N ILE A 416 0.90 -20.96 -3.78
CA ILE A 416 0.55 -22.02 -2.83
C ILE A 416 -0.81 -22.59 -3.23
N LEU A 417 -0.85 -23.83 -3.70
CA LEU A 417 -2.08 -24.50 -4.13
C LEU A 417 -2.99 -24.82 -2.93
N LYS A 418 -4.24 -25.23 -3.18
CA LYS A 418 -5.21 -25.50 -2.12
C LYS A 418 -4.78 -26.56 -1.12
N ASP A 419 -3.99 -27.55 -1.56
CA ASP A 419 -3.44 -28.63 -0.72
C ASP A 419 -2.16 -28.23 0.02
N GLY A 420 -1.65 -27.02 -0.21
CA GLY A 420 -0.43 -26.49 0.37
C GLY A 420 0.84 -26.82 -0.43
N LYS A 421 0.73 -27.50 -1.58
CA LYS A 421 1.86 -27.70 -2.49
C LYS A 421 2.15 -26.42 -3.27
N LEU A 422 3.36 -26.34 -3.80
CA LEU A 422 3.78 -25.28 -4.71
C LEU A 422 3.37 -25.62 -6.15
N ASP A 423 3.14 -24.59 -6.96
CA ASP A 423 2.67 -24.72 -8.35
C ASP A 423 3.75 -25.27 -9.31
N PHE A 424 5.03 -25.17 -8.93
CA PHE A 424 6.15 -25.77 -9.65
C PHE A 424 6.70 -27.01 -8.92
N PRO A 425 7.25 -28.00 -9.66
CA PRO A 425 7.90 -29.18 -9.07
C PRO A 425 9.25 -28.80 -8.45
N ASP A 426 9.66 -29.53 -7.42
CA ASP A 426 10.91 -29.29 -6.69
C ASP A 426 12.14 -29.29 -7.59
N SER A 427 12.14 -30.12 -8.66
CA SER A 427 13.23 -30.15 -9.65
C SER A 427 13.48 -28.83 -10.35
N LEU A 428 12.42 -28.05 -10.59
CA LEU A 428 12.52 -26.72 -11.19
C LEU A 428 12.81 -25.65 -10.11
N LEU A 429 12.20 -25.77 -8.93
CA LEU A 429 12.45 -24.86 -7.83
C LEU A 429 13.91 -24.87 -7.37
N SER A 430 14.58 -26.04 -7.45
CA SER A 430 16.01 -26.18 -7.11
C SER A 430 16.96 -25.46 -8.07
N GLU A 431 16.51 -25.05 -9.26
CA GLU A 431 17.30 -24.26 -10.21
C GLU A 431 17.28 -22.75 -9.95
N LEU A 432 16.38 -22.31 -9.08
CA LEU A 432 16.20 -20.91 -8.70
C LEU A 432 17.16 -20.48 -7.59
N ASP A 433 17.50 -19.21 -7.56
CA ASP A 433 18.24 -18.62 -6.45
C ASP A 433 17.36 -18.53 -5.17
N TYR A 434 16.02 -18.33 -5.33
CA TYR A 434 15.07 -18.20 -4.23
C TYR A 434 13.62 -18.40 -4.71
N VAL A 435 12.70 -18.64 -3.78
CA VAL A 435 11.26 -18.77 -4.03
C VAL A 435 10.47 -17.91 -3.03
N VAL A 436 9.60 -17.05 -3.56
CA VAL A 436 8.54 -16.37 -2.80
C VAL A 436 7.27 -17.21 -2.94
N ALA A 437 6.77 -17.77 -1.85
CA ALA A 437 5.53 -18.55 -1.86
C ALA A 437 4.34 -17.66 -1.47
N SER A 438 3.30 -17.60 -2.30
CA SER A 438 2.16 -16.68 -2.12
C SER A 438 0.81 -17.35 -2.30
N VAL A 439 -0.21 -16.80 -1.64
CA VAL A 439 -1.61 -17.23 -1.79
C VAL A 439 -2.37 -16.25 -2.69
N HIS A 440 -2.83 -16.71 -3.86
CA HIS A 440 -3.62 -15.92 -4.81
C HIS A 440 -5.05 -16.43 -5.02
N SER A 441 -5.42 -17.52 -4.35
CA SER A 441 -6.74 -18.14 -4.51
C SER A 441 -7.26 -18.72 -3.19
N GLY A 442 -8.57 -19.00 -3.13
CA GLY A 442 -9.16 -19.67 -1.97
C GLY A 442 -9.24 -18.80 -0.71
N PHE A 443 -9.36 -17.47 -0.85
CA PHE A 443 -9.43 -16.51 0.26
C PHE A 443 -10.62 -16.70 1.21
N THR A 444 -11.58 -17.57 0.86
CA THR A 444 -12.76 -17.89 1.67
C THR A 444 -12.58 -19.13 2.55
N SER A 445 -11.40 -19.76 2.54
CA SER A 445 -11.06 -20.85 3.46
C SER A 445 -11.13 -20.38 4.91
N ASP A 446 -11.42 -21.29 5.82
CA ASP A 446 -11.39 -20.97 7.24
C ASP A 446 -9.94 -20.76 7.76
N GLU A 447 -9.81 -20.21 8.97
CA GLU A 447 -8.51 -19.92 9.60
C GLU A 447 -7.62 -21.17 9.69
N LYS A 448 -8.20 -22.29 10.06
CA LYS A 448 -7.45 -23.56 10.25
C LYS A 448 -6.94 -24.08 8.91
N GLU A 449 -7.79 -24.14 7.89
CA GLU A 449 -7.43 -24.59 6.55
C GLU A 449 -6.36 -23.71 5.93
N MET A 450 -6.54 -22.39 5.99
CA MET A 450 -5.60 -21.43 5.42
C MET A 450 -4.24 -21.49 6.15
N THR A 451 -4.25 -21.56 7.48
CA THR A 451 -3.03 -21.66 8.28
C THR A 451 -2.26 -22.96 7.93
N GLN A 452 -2.95 -24.09 7.85
CA GLN A 452 -2.35 -25.39 7.51
C GLN A 452 -1.80 -25.40 6.07
N ARG A 453 -2.52 -24.80 5.11
CA ARG A 453 -2.10 -24.65 3.73
C ARG A 453 -0.76 -23.93 3.62
N ILE A 454 -0.62 -22.80 4.32
CA ILE A 454 0.61 -21.99 4.29
C ILE A 454 1.76 -22.71 5.01
N ILE A 455 1.49 -23.32 6.17
CA ILE A 455 2.53 -24.08 6.90
C ILE A 455 3.09 -25.20 6.04
N ARG A 456 2.25 -25.98 5.34
CA ARG A 456 2.72 -27.03 4.43
C ARG A 456 3.61 -26.48 3.30
N ALA A 457 3.30 -25.30 2.77
CA ALA A 457 4.15 -24.68 1.78
C ALA A 457 5.52 -24.30 2.35
N MET A 458 5.56 -23.72 3.56
CA MET A 458 6.80 -23.36 4.25
C MET A 458 7.65 -24.59 4.64
N GLU A 459 7.06 -25.77 4.78
CA GLU A 459 7.79 -27.03 5.01
C GLU A 459 8.57 -27.50 3.77
N ASN A 460 8.29 -26.93 2.59
CA ASN A 460 9.07 -27.21 1.38
C ASN A 460 10.43 -26.50 1.46
N PRO A 461 11.57 -27.22 1.34
CA PRO A 461 12.92 -26.67 1.55
C PRO A 461 13.32 -25.60 0.52
N HIS A 462 12.61 -25.48 -0.60
CA HIS A 462 12.87 -24.46 -1.61
C HIS A 462 12.18 -23.12 -1.30
N VAL A 463 11.25 -23.07 -0.34
CA VAL A 463 10.58 -21.81 0.02
C VAL A 463 11.49 -20.93 0.84
N THR A 464 11.93 -19.82 0.26
CA THR A 464 12.79 -18.84 0.91
C THR A 464 11.98 -17.82 1.71
N CYS A 465 10.85 -17.35 1.14
CA CYS A 465 10.07 -16.24 1.71
C CYS A 465 8.57 -16.47 1.53
N LEU A 466 7.78 -16.21 2.58
CA LEU A 466 6.32 -16.13 2.48
C LEU A 466 5.93 -14.73 2.02
N GLY A 467 5.36 -14.60 0.81
CA GLY A 467 4.94 -13.35 0.19
C GLY A 467 3.61 -12.84 0.75
N HIS A 468 3.46 -11.51 0.93
CA HIS A 468 2.26 -10.81 1.43
C HIS A 468 1.33 -11.70 2.30
N PRO A 469 1.80 -12.06 3.51
CA PRO A 469 1.31 -13.21 4.31
C PRO A 469 -0.18 -13.25 4.60
N THR A 470 -0.85 -12.10 4.60
CA THR A 470 -2.29 -12.01 4.91
C THR A 470 -3.16 -11.77 3.69
N GLY A 471 -2.57 -11.49 2.55
CA GLY A 471 -3.26 -11.16 1.30
C GLY A 471 -4.15 -9.94 1.38
N ARG A 472 -3.99 -9.07 2.39
CA ARG A 472 -4.79 -7.85 2.54
C ARG A 472 -4.54 -6.86 1.42
N LEU A 473 -5.57 -6.08 1.08
CA LEU A 473 -5.44 -4.86 0.29
C LEU A 473 -6.08 -3.71 1.07
N LEU A 474 -5.25 -2.78 1.52
CA LEU A 474 -5.68 -1.67 2.37
C LEU A 474 -6.81 -0.86 1.71
N LEU A 475 -7.89 -0.66 2.45
CA LEU A 475 -9.11 0.03 2.00
C LEU A 475 -9.86 -0.66 0.84
N GLU A 476 -9.56 -1.94 0.57
CA GLU A 476 -10.24 -2.72 -0.48
C GLU A 476 -10.61 -4.14 0.00
N ARG A 477 -9.65 -4.89 0.52
CA ARG A 477 -9.85 -6.28 0.93
C ARG A 477 -9.17 -6.55 2.25
N GLU A 478 -9.93 -7.08 3.20
CA GLU A 478 -9.40 -7.55 4.48
C GLU A 478 -8.43 -8.73 4.29
N ALA A 479 -7.59 -8.94 5.31
CA ALA A 479 -6.82 -10.16 5.42
C ALA A 479 -7.73 -11.38 5.39
N TYR A 480 -7.31 -12.45 4.72
CA TYR A 480 -7.99 -13.74 4.90
C TYR A 480 -7.78 -14.26 6.33
N PRO A 481 -8.71 -15.12 6.85
CA PRO A 481 -8.56 -15.68 8.17
C PRO A 481 -7.24 -16.46 8.28
N LEU A 482 -6.37 -16.06 9.22
CA LEU A 482 -5.04 -16.66 9.39
C LEU A 482 -4.58 -16.57 10.85
N ASN A 483 -4.04 -17.66 11.38
CA ASN A 483 -3.41 -17.70 12.69
C ASN A 483 -1.94 -17.23 12.58
N ILE A 484 -1.71 -15.91 12.62
CA ILE A 484 -0.38 -15.32 12.48
C ILE A 484 0.63 -15.89 13.47
N PRO A 485 0.33 -16.05 14.77
CA PRO A 485 1.25 -16.70 15.71
C PRO A 485 1.78 -18.05 15.22
N LYS A 486 0.91 -18.94 14.72
CA LYS A 486 1.32 -20.26 14.20
C LYS A 486 2.15 -20.15 12.92
N ILE A 487 1.85 -19.16 12.06
CA ILE A 487 2.67 -18.88 10.86
C ILE A 487 4.08 -18.47 11.27
N LEU A 488 4.21 -17.57 12.26
CA LEU A 488 5.51 -17.14 12.75
C LEU A 488 6.27 -18.31 13.41
N ASP A 489 5.60 -19.13 14.22
CA ASP A 489 6.22 -20.31 14.85
C ASP A 489 6.74 -21.29 13.76
N ALA A 490 5.95 -21.52 12.68
CA ALA A 490 6.35 -22.36 11.56
C ALA A 490 7.52 -21.74 10.76
N ALA A 491 7.47 -20.43 10.50
CA ALA A 491 8.55 -19.71 9.80
C ALA A 491 9.89 -19.82 10.56
N ALA A 492 9.84 -19.68 11.90
CA ALA A 492 11.02 -19.88 12.75
C ALA A 492 11.55 -21.32 12.69
N ALA A 493 10.67 -22.32 12.63
CA ALA A 493 11.03 -23.72 12.57
C ALA A 493 11.63 -24.15 11.22
N THR A 494 11.13 -23.57 10.12
CA THR A 494 11.56 -23.89 8.75
C THR A 494 12.69 -23.00 8.24
N GLY A 495 12.97 -21.88 8.92
CA GLY A 495 13.92 -20.86 8.44
C GLY A 495 13.33 -19.96 7.34
N THR A 496 12.03 -20.06 7.04
CA THR A 496 11.36 -19.25 6.03
C THR A 496 11.32 -17.79 6.46
N TRP A 497 11.74 -16.87 5.59
CA TRP A 497 11.62 -15.44 5.81
C TRP A 497 10.18 -14.98 5.66
N ILE A 498 9.84 -13.91 6.32
CA ILE A 498 8.51 -13.29 6.17
C ILE A 498 8.65 -11.99 5.40
N GLU A 499 7.81 -11.82 4.39
CA GLU A 499 7.76 -10.59 3.62
C GLU A 499 7.14 -9.43 4.44
N LEU A 500 7.78 -8.28 4.38
CA LEU A 500 7.14 -6.99 4.54
C LEU A 500 6.92 -6.43 3.13
N ASN A 501 5.77 -6.73 2.55
CA ASN A 501 5.39 -6.21 1.25
C ASN A 501 5.19 -4.69 1.33
N ALA A 502 6.04 -3.96 0.64
CA ALA A 502 6.10 -2.50 0.71
C ALA A 502 5.14 -1.80 -0.27
N ASN A 503 4.39 -2.57 -1.07
CA ASN A 503 3.37 -2.02 -1.94
C ASN A 503 2.34 -1.26 -1.10
N PRO A 504 2.09 0.04 -1.37
CA PRO A 504 1.21 0.88 -0.54
C PRO A 504 -0.26 0.44 -0.52
N TRP A 505 -0.67 -0.48 -1.39
CA TRP A 505 -1.97 -1.16 -1.28
C TRP A 505 -1.98 -2.30 -0.28
N ARG A 506 -0.80 -2.85 0.10
CA ARG A 506 -0.68 -4.02 0.99
C ARG A 506 -0.11 -3.65 2.35
N LEU A 507 1.15 -3.20 2.40
CA LEU A 507 1.95 -2.98 3.61
C LEU A 507 1.81 -4.17 4.59
N ASP A 508 2.10 -5.36 4.09
CA ASP A 508 1.85 -6.69 4.69
C ASP A 508 3.17 -7.47 4.83
N LEU A 509 3.56 -7.97 5.94
CA LEU A 509 2.85 -8.20 7.21
C LEU A 509 2.68 -6.90 8.01
N ASP A 510 1.61 -6.86 8.82
CA ASP A 510 1.32 -5.73 9.74
C ASP A 510 2.47 -5.49 10.73
N TRP A 511 2.83 -4.21 10.94
CA TRP A 511 3.97 -3.80 11.76
C TRP A 511 3.90 -4.31 13.21
N ARG A 512 2.73 -4.59 13.75
CA ARG A 512 2.53 -5.08 15.14
C ARG A 512 3.10 -6.48 15.36
N TRP A 513 3.29 -7.26 14.31
CA TRP A 513 3.80 -8.63 14.39
C TRP A 513 5.33 -8.71 14.38
N TRP A 514 6.02 -7.64 13.98
CA TRP A 514 7.47 -7.69 13.81
C TRP A 514 8.25 -7.82 15.11
N HIS A 515 7.73 -7.33 16.25
CA HIS A 515 8.32 -7.61 17.55
C HIS A 515 8.42 -9.12 17.79
N LYS A 516 7.29 -9.84 17.65
CA LYS A 516 7.26 -11.29 17.84
C LYS A 516 8.13 -12.01 16.80
N ALA A 517 8.08 -11.62 15.54
CA ALA A 517 8.91 -12.21 14.48
C ALA A 517 10.41 -12.07 14.78
N ARG A 518 10.84 -10.89 15.19
CA ARG A 518 12.22 -10.63 15.60
C ARG A 518 12.64 -11.48 16.82
N ASP A 519 11.81 -11.56 17.82
CA ASP A 519 12.10 -12.33 19.04
C ASP A 519 12.19 -13.84 18.76
N LEU A 520 11.54 -14.33 17.69
CA LEU A 520 11.68 -15.68 17.15
C LEU A 520 12.87 -15.85 16.20
N GLY A 521 13.65 -14.80 15.94
CA GLY A 521 14.79 -14.84 15.02
C GLY A 521 14.43 -14.88 13.53
N ILE A 522 13.18 -14.57 13.17
CA ILE A 522 12.70 -14.58 11.78
C ILE A 522 13.25 -13.36 11.05
N LEU A 523 13.84 -13.58 9.88
CA LEU A 523 14.29 -12.49 9.02
C LEU A 523 13.13 -11.85 8.25
N CYS A 524 13.14 -10.53 8.22
CA CYS A 524 12.22 -9.73 7.40
C CYS A 524 12.80 -9.56 6.00
N CYS A 525 11.98 -9.74 4.96
CA CYS A 525 12.30 -9.40 3.59
C CYS A 525 11.39 -8.25 3.12
N ILE A 526 11.95 -7.06 2.93
CA ILE A 526 11.21 -5.89 2.46
C ILE A 526 11.16 -5.91 0.94
N ASN A 527 9.97 -6.09 0.36
CA ASN A 527 9.80 -6.20 -1.08
C ASN A 527 8.77 -5.21 -1.61
N PRO A 528 9.06 -4.51 -2.72
CA PRO A 528 8.15 -3.53 -3.28
C PRO A 528 6.98 -4.15 -4.04
N ASP A 529 7.05 -5.44 -4.39
CA ASP A 529 6.08 -6.10 -5.27
C ASP A 529 5.91 -5.27 -6.55
N ALA A 530 7.08 -4.99 -7.18
CA ALA A 530 7.18 -3.98 -8.22
C ALA A 530 6.79 -4.56 -9.58
N HIS A 531 5.78 -3.96 -10.21
CA HIS A 531 5.33 -4.30 -11.57
C HIS A 531 5.82 -3.28 -12.62
N LYS A 532 6.60 -2.29 -12.20
CA LYS A 532 7.30 -1.34 -13.06
C LYS A 532 8.45 -0.68 -12.31
N THR A 533 9.40 -0.13 -13.05
CA THR A 533 10.60 0.51 -12.50
C THR A 533 10.31 1.54 -11.42
N SER A 534 9.26 2.35 -11.59
CA SER A 534 8.88 3.37 -10.60
C SER A 534 8.37 2.79 -9.28
N HIS A 535 7.93 1.52 -9.25
CA HIS A 535 7.47 0.85 -8.02
C HIS A 535 8.63 0.45 -7.08
N LEU A 536 9.88 0.40 -7.55
CA LEU A 536 11.04 0.17 -6.69
C LEU A 536 11.13 1.21 -5.54
N ARG A 537 10.56 2.40 -5.73
CA ARG A 537 10.46 3.43 -4.68
C ARG A 537 9.54 3.04 -3.53
N PHE A 538 8.71 2.01 -3.69
CA PHE A 538 7.87 1.52 -2.59
C PHE A 538 8.69 0.97 -1.42
N LEU A 539 9.97 0.63 -1.64
CA LEU A 539 10.90 0.31 -0.56
C LEU A 539 10.94 1.38 0.55
N ASP A 540 10.69 2.65 0.23
CA ASP A 540 10.63 3.73 1.24
C ASP A 540 9.47 3.52 2.23
N PHE A 541 8.32 3.02 1.76
CA PHE A 541 7.19 2.68 2.63
C PHE A 541 7.52 1.45 3.47
N GLY A 542 8.16 0.43 2.87
CA GLY A 542 8.61 -0.76 3.59
C GLY A 542 9.58 -0.42 4.72
N VAL A 543 10.56 0.45 4.46
CA VAL A 543 11.48 0.94 5.51
C VAL A 543 10.72 1.67 6.62
N THR A 544 9.74 2.52 6.27
CA THR A 544 8.91 3.21 7.27
C THR A 544 8.20 2.21 8.19
N LEU A 545 7.60 1.17 7.61
CA LEU A 545 6.89 0.13 8.37
C LEU A 545 7.85 -0.78 9.17
N ALA A 546 9.04 -1.08 8.63
CA ALA A 546 10.08 -1.82 9.33
C ALA A 546 10.53 -1.05 10.59
N ARG A 547 10.78 0.27 10.46
CA ARG A 547 11.08 1.16 11.59
C ARG A 547 9.95 1.16 12.63
N LYS A 548 8.70 1.24 12.17
CA LYS A 548 7.52 1.15 13.03
C LYS A 548 7.41 -0.20 13.73
N GLY A 549 7.83 -1.27 13.09
CA GLY A 549 7.95 -2.62 13.64
C GLY A 549 9.21 -2.87 14.48
N TRP A 550 10.00 -1.83 14.81
CA TRP A 550 11.22 -1.90 15.63
C TRP A 550 12.36 -2.70 14.98
N LEU A 551 12.38 -2.85 13.66
CA LEU A 551 13.40 -3.62 12.96
C LEU A 551 14.71 -2.84 12.80
N ARG A 552 15.79 -3.56 13.02
CA ARG A 552 17.18 -3.12 12.84
C ARG A 552 17.72 -3.66 11.51
N ALA A 553 18.84 -3.15 11.06
CA ALA A 553 19.50 -3.64 9.85
C ALA A 553 19.77 -5.16 9.88
N GLN A 554 20.15 -5.70 11.04
CA GLN A 554 20.42 -7.13 11.20
C GLN A 554 19.18 -8.03 11.09
N ASP A 555 18.00 -7.50 11.31
CA ASP A 555 16.73 -8.23 11.26
C ASP A 555 16.18 -8.32 9.82
N VAL A 556 16.82 -7.62 8.85
CA VAL A 556 16.30 -7.43 7.49
C VAL A 556 17.30 -7.95 6.46
N VAL A 557 16.87 -8.89 5.59
CA VAL A 557 17.76 -9.49 4.56
C VAL A 557 18.23 -8.49 3.52
N ASN A 558 17.43 -7.47 3.24
CA ASN A 558 17.71 -6.44 2.24
C ASN A 558 18.97 -5.62 2.52
N THR A 559 19.51 -5.67 3.74
CA THR A 559 20.75 -4.96 4.13
C THR A 559 22.01 -5.75 3.81
N ARG A 560 21.86 -7.00 3.36
CA ARG A 560 22.99 -7.89 3.06
C ARG A 560 23.63 -7.52 1.72
N THR A 561 24.96 -7.56 1.66
CA THR A 561 25.66 -7.58 0.36
C THR A 561 25.26 -8.83 -0.41
N LEU A 562 25.43 -8.83 -1.73
CA LEU A 562 25.13 -10.01 -2.55
C LEU A 562 25.86 -11.26 -2.03
N SER A 563 27.11 -11.15 -1.61
CA SER A 563 27.88 -12.25 -1.06
C SER A 563 27.34 -12.78 0.26
N GLN A 564 26.81 -11.89 1.11
CA GLN A 564 26.17 -12.29 2.37
C GLN A 564 24.79 -12.92 2.12
N LEU A 565 24.01 -12.36 1.18
CA LEU A 565 22.72 -12.90 0.81
C LEU A 565 22.84 -14.35 0.29
N ARG A 566 23.80 -14.62 -0.63
CA ARG A 566 24.04 -15.97 -1.16
C ARG A 566 24.45 -17.02 -0.14
N LYS A 567 24.83 -16.62 1.06
CA LYS A 567 25.10 -17.56 2.17
C LYS A 567 23.86 -17.87 2.99
N LEU A 568 22.82 -17.07 2.83
CA LEU A 568 21.52 -17.26 3.48
C LEU A 568 20.53 -18.00 2.57
N LEU A 569 20.70 -17.89 1.23
CA LEU A 569 20.01 -18.67 0.21
C LEU A 569 20.65 -20.05 0.05
#